data_86ffe6bfb63d9578d7b197789fdf4d0f
#
_entry.id   86ffe6bfb63d9578d7b197789fdf4d0f
#
_cell.length_a   1.000
_cell.length_b   1.000
_cell.length_c   1.000
_cell.angle_alpha   90.00
_cell.angle_beta   90.00
_cell.angle_gamma   90.00
#
_symmetry.space_group_name_H-M   'P 1'
#
loop_
_entity.id
_entity.type
_entity.pdbx_description
1 polymer ?
#
loop_
_entity_poly.entity_id
_entity_poly.type
_entity_poly.pdbx_seq_one_letter_code
_entity_poly.pdbx_strand_id
1 'polypeptide(L)'
;VGLNLHTHLEGWVRPATAADLAAEMGVPTPDGGWEHAFLVAEPGDLTVFLAHVAAAYPVLGSAEAMRRVAREAVEDAAADGQDYLELRFGPSTHARPGFAIPDVIAAACEGLAEGSAATGTPSGLVVCMLRHLDEATNLEIAKAAAAAAGRGVVGLDVAGDELLYPSLGPYREGYRVAAAAGLGLTAHAAEAGPAWAAREAVELLGVTRIGHGSHIADDTAALAWAAHAGVAIEVCPTSN
;
A
#
# COMPACT_ATOMS: atom_id res chain seq x y z
N VAL A 1 -10.55 -11.86 16.15
CA VAL A 1 -9.50 -11.97 15.14
C VAL A 1 -9.43 -10.65 14.40
N GLY A 2 -8.30 -9.94 14.57
CA GLY A 2 -8.05 -8.66 13.91
C GLY A 2 -7.17 -8.87 12.67
N LEU A 3 -7.75 -8.73 11.45
CA LEU A 3 -6.98 -8.79 10.21
C LEU A 3 -6.87 -7.38 9.64
N ASN A 4 -5.64 -6.88 9.52
CA ASN A 4 -5.37 -5.63 8.81
C ASN A 4 -4.89 -5.97 7.39
N LEU A 5 -5.79 -5.87 6.43
CA LEU A 5 -5.53 -6.19 5.03
C LEU A 5 -5.25 -4.96 4.17
N HIS A 6 -5.37 -3.73 4.75
CA HIS A 6 -5.20 -2.50 3.99
C HIS A 6 -4.55 -1.41 4.84
N THR A 7 -3.25 -1.27 4.71
CA THR A 7 -2.51 -0.16 5.34
C THR A 7 -1.20 0.11 4.59
N HIS A 8 -0.87 1.40 4.42
CA HIS A 8 0.31 1.83 3.69
C HIS A 8 1.51 2.02 4.63
N LEU A 9 2.69 1.57 4.19
CA LEU A 9 3.95 1.63 4.94
C LEU A 9 4.26 3.05 5.43
N GLU A 10 4.02 4.04 4.61
CA GLU A 10 4.29 5.44 4.90
C GLU A 10 3.52 5.93 6.13
N GLY A 11 2.31 5.40 6.35
CA GLY A 11 1.48 5.71 7.53
C GLY A 11 1.95 5.07 8.84
N TRP A 12 2.91 4.14 8.79
CA TRP A 12 3.47 3.48 9.96
C TRP A 12 4.78 4.09 10.44
N VAL A 13 5.28 5.14 9.80
CA VAL A 13 6.50 5.81 10.23
C VAL A 13 6.23 6.52 11.56
N ARG A 14 6.79 6.01 12.64
CA ARG A 14 6.71 6.66 13.96
C ARG A 14 7.41 8.02 13.89
N PRO A 15 6.87 9.10 14.49
CA PRO A 15 7.54 10.40 14.52
C PRO A 15 8.98 10.36 15.08
N ALA A 16 9.22 9.56 16.10
CA ALA A 16 10.55 9.35 16.66
C ALA A 16 11.51 8.67 15.67
N THR A 17 11.02 7.64 14.96
CA THR A 17 11.79 6.95 13.91
C THR A 17 12.10 7.89 12.75
N ALA A 18 11.14 8.72 12.34
CA ALA A 18 11.38 9.74 11.32
C ALA A 18 12.47 10.73 11.74
N ALA A 19 12.47 11.16 13.00
CA ALA A 19 13.50 12.05 13.53
C ALA A 19 14.90 11.40 13.52
N ASP A 20 15.02 10.14 13.94
CA ASP A 20 16.28 9.39 13.92
C ASP A 20 16.81 9.25 12.48
N LEU A 21 15.96 8.74 11.56
CA LEU A 21 16.33 8.54 10.17
C LEU A 21 16.66 9.84 9.45
N ALA A 22 15.95 10.93 9.76
CA ALA A 22 16.23 12.25 9.22
C ALA A 22 17.61 12.76 9.66
N ALA A 23 17.96 12.56 10.94
CA ALA A 23 19.28 12.92 11.45
C ALA A 23 20.40 12.13 10.77
N GLU A 24 20.22 10.82 10.57
CA GLU A 24 21.19 9.96 9.90
C GLU A 24 21.38 10.31 8.42
N MET A 25 20.30 10.67 7.72
CA MET A 25 20.32 10.96 6.29
C MET A 25 20.50 12.44 5.95
N GLY A 26 20.57 13.33 6.94
CA GLY A 26 20.64 14.77 6.72
C GLY A 26 19.37 15.37 6.13
N VAL A 27 18.21 14.78 6.39
CA VAL A 27 16.91 15.31 5.97
C VAL A 27 16.45 16.36 6.98
N PRO A 28 16.04 17.57 6.54
CA PRO A 28 15.58 18.61 7.46
C PRO A 28 14.26 18.20 8.14
N THR A 29 14.16 18.53 9.43
CA THR A 29 12.89 18.36 10.16
C THR A 29 11.83 19.31 9.58
N PRO A 30 10.61 18.83 9.28
CA PRO A 30 9.53 19.68 8.78
C PRO A 30 9.11 20.73 9.82
N ASP A 31 8.50 21.81 9.35
CA ASP A 31 7.92 22.85 10.21
C ASP A 31 6.87 22.22 11.15
N GLY A 32 6.98 22.50 12.44
CA GLY A 32 6.13 21.89 13.47
C GLY A 32 6.55 20.48 13.92
N GLY A 33 7.60 19.90 13.32
CA GLY A 33 8.12 18.57 13.66
C GLY A 33 7.38 17.42 12.98
N TRP A 34 7.89 16.20 13.16
CA TRP A 34 7.38 15.00 12.50
C TRP A 34 5.96 14.61 12.96
N GLU A 35 5.62 14.86 14.24
CA GLU A 35 4.27 14.62 14.74
C GLU A 35 3.23 15.47 13.99
N HIS A 36 3.54 16.75 13.76
CA HIS A 36 2.66 17.64 13.01
C HIS A 36 2.59 17.27 11.53
N ALA A 37 3.71 16.88 10.93
CA ALA A 37 3.77 16.53 9.52
C ALA A 37 2.94 15.26 9.18
N PHE A 38 2.83 14.33 10.12
CA PHE A 38 2.09 13.08 9.94
C PHE A 38 0.63 13.16 10.41
N LEU A 39 0.27 14.23 11.12
CA LEU A 39 -1.09 14.40 11.64
C LEU A 39 -2.02 14.99 10.57
N VAL A 40 -3.03 14.24 10.18
CA VAL A 40 -4.17 14.76 9.42
C VAL A 40 -5.17 15.35 10.42
N ALA A 41 -5.02 16.64 10.74
CA ALA A 41 -5.80 17.30 11.79
C ALA A 41 -7.21 17.69 11.35
N GLU A 42 -7.41 17.94 10.06
CA GLU A 42 -8.68 18.38 9.49
C GLU A 42 -9.13 17.47 8.36
N PRO A 43 -10.43 17.24 8.20
CA PRO A 43 -10.94 16.51 7.05
C PRO A 43 -10.49 17.17 5.73
N GLY A 44 -10.07 16.37 4.78
CA GLY A 44 -9.60 16.81 3.47
C GLY A 44 -10.00 15.84 2.38
N ASP A 45 -9.73 16.23 1.14
CA ASP A 45 -9.85 15.32 0.02
C ASP A 45 -8.63 14.39 -0.08
N LEU A 46 -8.68 13.47 -1.03
CA LEU A 46 -7.59 12.51 -1.29
C LEU A 46 -6.25 13.23 -1.57
N THR A 47 -6.26 14.38 -2.23
CA THR A 47 -5.04 15.15 -2.55
C THR A 47 -4.36 15.68 -1.27
N VAL A 48 -5.15 16.20 -0.33
CA VAL A 48 -4.66 16.66 0.98
C VAL A 48 -4.09 15.48 1.77
N PHE A 49 -4.79 14.35 1.80
CA PHE A 49 -4.31 13.13 2.46
C PHE A 49 -2.98 12.64 1.89
N LEU A 50 -2.86 12.56 0.55
CA LEU A 50 -1.63 12.13 -0.12
C LEU A 50 -0.43 13.05 0.17
N ALA A 51 -0.66 14.34 0.42
CA ALA A 51 0.40 15.26 0.81
C ALA A 51 0.99 14.90 2.20
N HIS A 52 0.16 14.48 3.16
CA HIS A 52 0.62 13.98 4.46
C HIS A 52 1.38 12.66 4.33
N VAL A 53 0.89 11.74 3.50
CA VAL A 53 1.61 10.50 3.19
C VAL A 53 3.00 10.79 2.61
N ALA A 54 3.11 11.77 1.70
CA ALA A 54 4.36 12.16 1.07
C ALA A 54 5.39 12.75 2.05
N ALA A 55 4.98 13.23 3.22
CA ALA A 55 5.90 13.72 4.26
C ALA A 55 6.86 12.63 4.75
N ALA A 56 6.49 11.35 4.66
CA ALA A 56 7.35 10.23 5.03
C ALA A 56 8.42 9.86 3.98
N TYR A 57 8.23 10.24 2.71
CA TYR A 57 9.10 9.79 1.62
C TYR A 57 10.60 10.12 1.80
N PRO A 58 10.99 11.33 2.27
CA PRO A 58 12.39 11.66 2.42
C PRO A 58 13.16 10.75 3.38
N VAL A 59 12.48 10.21 4.41
CA VAL A 59 13.12 9.36 5.43
C VAL A 59 13.09 7.87 5.09
N LEU A 60 12.42 7.45 4.02
CA LEU A 60 12.34 6.07 3.56
C LEU A 60 13.34 5.75 2.43
N GLY A 61 14.45 6.48 2.39
CA GLY A 61 15.38 6.46 1.26
C GLY A 61 16.51 5.43 1.33
N SER A 62 16.50 4.49 2.25
CA SER A 62 17.53 3.46 2.35
C SER A 62 16.94 2.10 2.72
N ALA A 63 17.71 1.03 2.46
CA ALA A 63 17.31 -0.31 2.85
C ALA A 63 17.11 -0.42 4.37
N GLU A 64 17.98 0.20 5.15
CA GLU A 64 17.87 0.19 6.63
C GLU A 64 16.62 0.89 7.11
N ALA A 65 16.29 2.07 6.54
CA ALA A 65 15.07 2.81 6.90
C ALA A 65 13.81 1.99 6.54
N MET A 66 13.76 1.44 5.32
CA MET A 66 12.65 0.63 4.86
C MET A 66 12.44 -0.61 5.74
N ARG A 67 13.53 -1.33 6.06
CA ARG A 67 13.51 -2.51 6.92
C ARG A 67 13.06 -2.15 8.34
N ARG A 68 13.59 -1.06 8.93
CA ARG A 68 13.23 -0.59 10.27
C ARG A 68 11.74 -0.27 10.35
N VAL A 69 11.20 0.52 9.42
CA VAL A 69 9.80 0.92 9.45
C VAL A 69 8.87 -0.26 9.22
N ALA A 70 9.20 -1.17 8.29
CA ALA A 70 8.41 -2.37 8.06
C ALA A 70 8.38 -3.30 9.30
N ARG A 71 9.49 -3.44 10.01
CA ARG A 71 9.57 -4.18 11.28
C ARG A 71 8.72 -3.51 12.36
N GLU A 72 8.88 -2.20 12.54
CA GLU A 72 8.12 -1.43 13.53
C GLU A 72 6.61 -1.49 13.26
N ALA A 73 6.17 -1.52 12.00
CA ALA A 73 4.77 -1.69 11.64
C ALA A 73 4.18 -3.02 12.17
N VAL A 74 4.94 -4.12 12.09
CA VAL A 74 4.49 -5.41 12.65
C VAL A 74 4.48 -5.38 14.17
N GLU A 75 5.48 -4.74 14.81
CA GLU A 75 5.54 -4.56 16.27
C GLU A 75 4.31 -3.79 16.77
N ASP A 76 3.94 -2.69 16.11
CA ASP A 76 2.79 -1.86 16.46
C ASP A 76 1.47 -2.60 16.21
N ALA A 77 1.35 -3.31 15.08
CA ALA A 77 0.17 -4.13 14.79
C ALA A 77 -0.03 -5.23 15.86
N ALA A 78 1.05 -5.89 16.28
CA ALA A 78 1.02 -6.88 17.36
C ALA A 78 0.61 -6.26 18.69
N ALA A 79 1.14 -5.07 19.03
CA ALA A 79 0.80 -4.35 20.26
C ALA A 79 -0.66 -3.91 20.29
N ASP A 80 -1.25 -3.59 19.10
CA ASP A 80 -2.67 -3.28 18.91
C ASP A 80 -3.58 -4.53 18.91
N GLY A 81 -3.00 -5.73 19.03
CA GLY A 81 -3.74 -6.99 19.08
C GLY A 81 -4.21 -7.50 17.72
N GLN A 82 -3.55 -7.08 16.63
CA GLN A 82 -3.82 -7.61 15.31
C GLN A 82 -3.21 -9.00 15.14
N ASP A 83 -3.98 -9.92 14.54
CA ASP A 83 -3.55 -11.31 14.33
C ASP A 83 -2.83 -11.51 12.97
N TYR A 84 -2.95 -10.54 12.05
CA TYR A 84 -2.32 -10.55 10.73
C TYR A 84 -2.23 -9.15 10.14
N LEU A 85 -1.11 -8.85 9.46
CA LEU A 85 -0.87 -7.55 8.79
C LEU A 85 -0.49 -7.76 7.32
N GLU A 86 -1.22 -7.12 6.39
CA GLU A 86 -0.75 -6.86 5.03
C GLU A 86 -0.34 -5.40 4.88
N LEU A 87 0.96 -5.17 4.84
CA LEU A 87 1.53 -3.85 4.59
C LEU A 87 1.63 -3.60 3.09
N ARG A 88 1.31 -2.39 2.62
CA ARG A 88 1.41 -2.05 1.18
C ARG A 88 2.12 -0.74 0.93
N PHE A 89 2.74 -0.59 -0.23
CA PHE A 89 3.32 0.67 -0.70
C PHE A 89 3.75 0.58 -2.18
N GLY A 90 4.00 1.74 -2.81
CA GLY A 90 4.54 1.85 -4.16
C GLY A 90 6.08 1.90 -4.14
N PRO A 91 6.81 0.83 -4.50
CA PRO A 91 8.26 0.79 -4.34
C PRO A 91 9.01 1.78 -5.22
N SER A 92 8.43 2.20 -6.35
CA SER A 92 9.04 3.21 -7.22
C SER A 92 9.20 4.58 -6.55
N THR A 93 8.35 4.91 -5.58
CA THR A 93 8.42 6.16 -4.81
C THR A 93 9.73 6.26 -4.01
N HIS A 94 10.25 5.13 -3.56
CA HIS A 94 11.45 5.04 -2.72
C HIS A 94 12.70 4.61 -3.49
N ALA A 95 12.53 4.16 -4.74
CA ALA A 95 13.65 3.75 -5.60
C ALA A 95 14.50 4.96 -6.03
N ARG A 96 15.82 4.77 -6.02
CA ARG A 96 16.82 5.79 -6.40
C ARG A 96 18.10 5.13 -6.90
N PRO A 97 19.06 5.87 -7.46
CA PRO A 97 20.34 5.31 -7.84
C PRO A 97 21.01 4.54 -6.69
N GLY A 98 21.32 3.25 -6.91
CA GLY A 98 21.88 2.36 -5.88
C GLY A 98 20.87 1.69 -4.95
N PHE A 99 19.58 1.97 -5.09
CA PHE A 99 18.50 1.33 -4.34
C PHE A 99 17.30 1.12 -5.28
N ALA A 100 17.35 0.07 -6.07
CA ALA A 100 16.38 -0.21 -7.13
C ALA A 100 15.08 -0.82 -6.58
N ILE A 101 14.00 -0.83 -7.37
CA ILE A 101 12.70 -1.39 -7.01
C ILE A 101 12.79 -2.78 -6.34
N PRO A 102 13.56 -3.76 -6.87
CA PRO A 102 13.71 -5.05 -6.20
C PRO A 102 14.34 -4.96 -4.82
N ASP A 103 15.31 -4.04 -4.62
CA ASP A 103 16.00 -3.86 -3.35
C ASP A 103 15.06 -3.22 -2.30
N VAL A 104 14.21 -2.26 -2.74
CA VAL A 104 13.17 -1.64 -1.91
C VAL A 104 12.18 -2.69 -1.41
N ILE A 105 11.70 -3.57 -2.31
CA ILE A 105 10.79 -4.67 -1.96
C ILE A 105 11.48 -5.64 -0.99
N ALA A 106 12.73 -6.02 -1.26
CA ALA A 106 13.47 -6.96 -0.41
C ALA A 106 13.65 -6.41 1.00
N ALA A 107 14.05 -5.14 1.15
CA ALA A 107 14.24 -4.50 2.44
C ALA A 107 12.94 -4.46 3.27
N ALA A 108 11.80 -4.15 2.65
CA ALA A 108 10.51 -4.19 3.32
C ALA A 108 10.13 -5.62 3.77
N CYS A 109 10.33 -6.63 2.90
CA CYS A 109 10.07 -8.02 3.25
C CYS A 109 10.97 -8.52 4.40
N GLU A 110 12.24 -8.11 4.44
CA GLU A 110 13.14 -8.42 5.54
C GLU A 110 12.62 -7.83 6.87
N GLY A 111 12.21 -6.56 6.87
CA GLY A 111 11.64 -5.92 8.06
C GLY A 111 10.36 -6.61 8.54
N LEU A 112 9.44 -6.95 7.62
CA LEU A 112 8.23 -7.71 7.95
C LEU A 112 8.56 -9.08 8.58
N ALA A 113 9.54 -9.80 8.02
CA ALA A 113 9.97 -11.08 8.56
C ALA A 113 10.59 -10.97 9.95
N GLU A 114 11.43 -9.94 10.20
CA GLU A 114 12.00 -9.64 11.51
C GLU A 114 10.91 -9.32 12.54
N GLY A 115 9.95 -8.45 12.20
CA GLY A 115 8.82 -8.10 13.06
C GLY A 115 7.94 -9.31 13.39
N SER A 116 7.62 -10.12 12.37
CA SER A 116 6.86 -11.36 12.55
C SER A 116 7.58 -12.37 13.45
N ALA A 117 8.90 -12.51 13.30
CA ALA A 117 9.70 -13.39 14.14
C ALA A 117 9.75 -12.90 15.60
N ALA A 118 9.80 -11.60 15.82
CA ALA A 118 9.87 -11.00 17.16
C ALA A 118 8.54 -11.05 17.91
N THR A 119 7.42 -10.86 17.20
CA THR A 119 6.08 -10.70 17.81
C THR A 119 5.22 -11.96 17.75
N GLY A 120 5.47 -12.84 16.79
CA GLY A 120 4.60 -13.96 16.45
C GLY A 120 3.41 -13.57 15.56
N THR A 121 3.23 -12.29 15.21
CA THR A 121 2.17 -11.82 14.30
C THR A 121 2.62 -12.00 12.86
N PRO A 122 1.97 -12.86 12.07
CA PRO A 122 2.33 -13.05 10.67
C PRO A 122 2.01 -11.79 9.85
N SER A 123 2.82 -11.54 8.83
CA SER A 123 2.66 -10.39 7.95
C SER A 123 3.04 -10.71 6.50
N GLY A 124 2.59 -9.88 5.56
CA GLY A 124 2.92 -9.97 4.17
C GLY A 124 2.98 -8.60 3.49
N LEU A 125 3.69 -8.53 2.37
CA LEU A 125 3.80 -7.32 1.56
C LEU A 125 2.88 -7.38 0.35
N VAL A 126 2.04 -6.37 0.17
CA VAL A 126 1.31 -6.10 -1.06
C VAL A 126 2.02 -4.97 -1.81
N VAL A 127 2.50 -5.23 -3.01
CA VAL A 127 3.21 -4.24 -3.82
C VAL A 127 2.21 -3.43 -4.64
N CYS A 128 2.31 -2.09 -4.61
CA CYS A 128 1.42 -1.22 -5.36
C CYS A 128 2.07 -0.74 -6.67
N MET A 129 1.40 -0.98 -7.80
CA MET A 129 1.52 -0.15 -9.00
C MET A 129 0.89 1.21 -8.71
N LEU A 130 1.35 2.28 -9.37
CA LEU A 130 0.88 3.63 -9.09
C LEU A 130 0.22 4.24 -10.32
N ARG A 131 -0.98 4.82 -10.13
CA ARG A 131 -1.83 5.31 -11.22
C ARG A 131 -1.19 6.41 -12.08
N HIS A 132 -0.31 7.23 -11.49
CA HIS A 132 0.38 8.33 -12.19
C HIS A 132 1.61 7.91 -13.00
N LEU A 133 2.04 6.64 -12.90
CA LEU A 133 3.18 6.11 -13.63
C LEU A 133 2.75 5.54 -14.99
N ASP A 134 3.68 5.50 -15.93
CA ASP A 134 3.46 4.85 -17.22
C ASP A 134 3.33 3.33 -17.11
N GLU A 135 2.77 2.72 -18.16
CA GLU A 135 2.52 1.28 -18.21
C GLU A 135 3.82 0.46 -18.11
N ALA A 136 4.91 0.92 -18.69
CA ALA A 136 6.18 0.21 -18.67
C ALA A 136 6.76 0.15 -17.25
N THR A 137 6.77 1.27 -16.54
CA THR A 137 7.21 1.35 -15.16
C THR A 137 6.34 0.48 -14.23
N ASN A 138 5.01 0.53 -14.40
CA ASN A 138 4.09 -0.30 -13.63
C ASN A 138 4.29 -1.80 -13.92
N LEU A 139 4.59 -2.18 -15.16
CA LEU A 139 4.91 -3.55 -15.51
C LEU A 139 6.23 -4.02 -14.88
N GLU A 140 7.23 -3.16 -14.75
CA GLU A 140 8.47 -3.47 -14.02
C GLU A 140 8.21 -3.70 -12.53
N ILE A 141 7.35 -2.87 -11.90
CA ILE A 141 6.93 -3.06 -10.52
C ILE A 141 6.25 -4.44 -10.34
N ALA A 142 5.30 -4.77 -11.21
CA ALA A 142 4.59 -6.05 -11.14
C ALA A 142 5.53 -7.25 -11.35
N LYS A 143 6.51 -7.16 -12.25
CA LYS A 143 7.54 -8.20 -12.43
C LYS A 143 8.44 -8.35 -11.21
N ALA A 144 8.83 -7.24 -10.57
CA ALA A 144 9.62 -7.28 -9.33
C ALA A 144 8.82 -7.92 -8.18
N ALA A 145 7.53 -7.58 -8.04
CA ALA A 145 6.64 -8.22 -7.08
C ALA A 145 6.50 -9.73 -7.33
N ALA A 146 6.26 -10.13 -8.58
CA ALA A 146 6.16 -11.55 -8.97
C ALA A 146 7.46 -12.32 -8.70
N ALA A 147 8.61 -11.70 -8.95
CA ALA A 147 9.91 -12.32 -8.65
C ALA A 147 10.14 -12.50 -7.14
N ALA A 148 9.47 -11.74 -6.29
CA ALA A 148 9.54 -11.84 -4.83
C ALA A 148 8.39 -12.68 -4.22
N ALA A 149 7.52 -13.27 -5.03
CA ALA A 149 6.50 -14.20 -4.58
C ALA A 149 7.11 -15.35 -3.77
N GLY A 150 6.49 -15.70 -2.63
CA GLY A 150 7.02 -16.69 -1.68
C GLY A 150 8.23 -16.23 -0.86
N ARG A 151 8.66 -14.96 -1.01
CA ARG A 151 9.73 -14.33 -0.22
C ARG A 151 9.27 -13.09 0.53
N GLY A 152 8.01 -13.08 0.95
CA GLY A 152 7.39 -11.99 1.71
C GLY A 152 6.35 -11.20 0.92
N VAL A 153 6.41 -11.17 -0.42
CA VAL A 153 5.34 -10.57 -1.23
C VAL A 153 4.19 -11.55 -1.35
N VAL A 154 3.00 -11.08 -0.98
CA VAL A 154 1.74 -11.86 -0.95
C VAL A 154 0.71 -11.34 -1.95
N GLY A 155 0.83 -10.11 -2.43
CA GLY A 155 -0.16 -9.53 -3.33
C GLY A 155 0.36 -8.39 -4.21
N LEU A 156 -0.47 -8.03 -5.20
CA LEU A 156 -0.32 -6.87 -6.05
C LEU A 156 -1.58 -6.00 -5.97
N ASP A 157 -1.37 -4.69 -5.99
CA ASP A 157 -2.38 -3.65 -5.93
C ASP A 157 -2.14 -2.57 -7.00
N VAL A 158 -3.11 -1.71 -7.25
CA VAL A 158 -2.95 -0.42 -7.94
C VAL A 158 -3.54 0.68 -7.05
N ALA A 159 -2.73 1.70 -6.77
CA ALA A 159 -3.09 2.82 -5.89
C ALA A 159 -2.80 4.18 -6.54
N GLY A 160 -3.26 5.25 -5.90
CA GLY A 160 -3.10 6.63 -6.36
C GLY A 160 -4.41 7.25 -6.81
N ASP A 161 -4.36 8.49 -7.31
CA ASP A 161 -5.53 9.30 -7.60
C ASP A 161 -6.44 8.67 -8.68
N GLU A 162 -7.58 8.13 -8.23
CA GLU A 162 -8.56 7.45 -9.07
C GLU A 162 -9.32 8.43 -9.98
N LEU A 163 -9.47 9.69 -9.56
CA LEU A 163 -10.18 10.70 -10.35
C LEU A 163 -9.33 11.24 -11.50
N LEU A 164 -8.02 11.43 -11.25
CA LEU A 164 -7.08 11.87 -12.28
C LEU A 164 -6.71 10.74 -13.26
N TYR A 165 -6.65 9.50 -12.77
CA TYR A 165 -6.23 8.33 -13.55
C TYR A 165 -7.25 7.20 -13.43
N PRO A 166 -8.47 7.34 -13.97
CA PRO A 166 -9.56 6.39 -13.77
C PRO A 166 -9.39 5.09 -14.54
N SER A 167 -8.60 5.04 -15.60
CA SER A 167 -8.47 3.87 -16.47
C SER A 167 -7.68 2.74 -15.81
N LEU A 168 -8.24 1.54 -15.82
CA LEU A 168 -7.58 0.32 -15.34
C LEU A 168 -6.88 -0.48 -16.44
N GLY A 169 -7.11 -0.13 -17.70
CA GLY A 169 -6.51 -0.83 -18.87
C GLY A 169 -4.99 -0.99 -18.82
N PRO A 170 -4.21 0.05 -18.48
CA PRO A 170 -2.76 0.00 -18.41
C PRO A 170 -2.18 -1.03 -17.42
N TYR A 171 -2.94 -1.48 -16.42
CA TYR A 171 -2.45 -2.38 -15.38
C TYR A 171 -2.68 -3.86 -15.67
N ARG A 172 -3.47 -4.20 -16.71
CA ARG A 172 -3.86 -5.59 -17.03
C ARG A 172 -2.69 -6.55 -17.12
N GLU A 173 -1.63 -6.16 -17.81
CA GLU A 173 -0.47 -7.03 -17.99
C GLU A 173 0.27 -7.26 -16.67
N GLY A 174 0.39 -6.23 -15.82
CA GLY A 174 0.95 -6.36 -14.47
C GLY A 174 0.17 -7.35 -13.61
N TYR A 175 -1.16 -7.28 -13.62
CA TYR A 175 -2.02 -8.23 -12.89
C TYR A 175 -1.91 -9.64 -13.45
N ARG A 176 -1.79 -9.80 -14.78
CA ARG A 176 -1.56 -11.10 -15.39
C ARG A 176 -0.24 -11.73 -14.93
N VAL A 177 0.83 -10.93 -14.85
CA VAL A 177 2.14 -11.36 -14.35
C VAL A 177 2.05 -11.78 -12.87
N ALA A 178 1.38 -10.99 -12.03
CA ALA A 178 1.20 -11.29 -10.61
C ALA A 178 0.36 -12.57 -10.39
N ALA A 179 -0.74 -12.73 -11.13
CA ALA A 179 -1.58 -13.93 -11.09
C ALA A 179 -0.80 -15.20 -11.47
N ALA A 180 0.03 -15.11 -12.51
CA ALA A 180 0.88 -16.24 -12.95
C ALA A 180 1.93 -16.62 -11.88
N ALA A 181 2.34 -15.68 -11.02
CA ALA A 181 3.24 -15.92 -9.89
C ALA A 181 2.51 -16.39 -8.62
N GLY A 182 1.18 -16.49 -8.65
CA GLY A 182 0.37 -16.92 -7.51
C GLY A 182 0.14 -15.86 -6.44
N LEU A 183 0.35 -14.57 -6.77
CA LEU A 183 0.07 -13.47 -5.85
C LEU A 183 -1.44 -13.21 -5.71
N GLY A 184 -1.89 -12.80 -4.52
CA GLY A 184 -3.21 -12.25 -4.29
C GLY A 184 -3.40 -10.95 -5.08
N LEU A 185 -4.62 -10.72 -5.59
CA LEU A 185 -4.91 -9.53 -6.40
C LEU A 185 -5.95 -8.67 -5.71
N THR A 186 -5.58 -7.41 -5.47
CA THR A 186 -6.46 -6.37 -4.94
C THR A 186 -6.32 -5.09 -5.77
N ALA A 187 -7.22 -4.14 -5.65
CA ALA A 187 -7.13 -2.84 -6.31
C ALA A 187 -7.84 -1.78 -5.47
N HIS A 188 -7.23 -0.59 -5.31
CA HIS A 188 -7.96 0.59 -4.88
C HIS A 188 -8.99 0.91 -5.96
N ALA A 189 -10.27 0.87 -5.61
CA ALA A 189 -11.34 1.19 -6.52
C ALA A 189 -12.60 1.65 -5.76
N ALA A 190 -13.35 2.56 -6.36
CA ALA A 190 -14.51 3.20 -5.75
C ALA A 190 -14.18 3.84 -4.38
N GLU A 191 -12.97 4.35 -4.20
CA GLU A 191 -12.53 5.16 -3.07
C GLU A 191 -13.02 6.61 -3.24
N ALA A 192 -12.57 7.26 -4.32
CA ALA A 192 -13.00 8.59 -4.75
C ALA A 192 -13.79 8.52 -6.07
N GLY A 193 -13.65 7.44 -6.81
CA GLY A 193 -14.35 7.17 -8.06
C GLY A 193 -15.73 6.53 -7.85
N PRO A 194 -16.49 6.36 -8.93
CA PRO A 194 -17.85 5.84 -8.86
C PRO A 194 -17.88 4.34 -8.51
N ALA A 195 -19.00 3.89 -7.93
CA ALA A 195 -19.21 2.50 -7.52
C ALA A 195 -18.89 1.45 -8.60
N TRP A 196 -19.14 1.74 -9.89
CA TRP A 196 -18.86 0.83 -11.00
C TRP A 196 -17.36 0.56 -11.21
N ALA A 197 -16.45 1.44 -10.71
CA ALA A 197 -15.00 1.23 -10.81
C ALA A 197 -14.55 -0.05 -10.09
N ALA A 198 -15.21 -0.42 -9.00
CA ALA A 198 -14.96 -1.69 -8.32
C ALA A 198 -15.29 -2.89 -9.19
N ARG A 199 -16.42 -2.83 -9.92
CA ARG A 199 -16.81 -3.89 -10.86
C ARG A 199 -15.83 -3.99 -12.03
N GLU A 200 -15.42 -2.84 -12.58
CA GLU A 200 -14.41 -2.82 -13.64
C GLU A 200 -13.08 -3.44 -13.18
N ALA A 201 -12.63 -3.16 -11.95
CA ALA A 201 -11.43 -3.77 -11.40
C ALA A 201 -11.53 -5.29 -11.34
N VAL A 202 -12.65 -5.83 -10.87
CA VAL A 202 -12.87 -7.29 -10.83
C VAL A 202 -12.89 -7.90 -12.24
N GLU A 203 -13.66 -7.31 -13.15
CA GLU A 203 -13.86 -7.85 -14.51
C GLU A 203 -12.62 -7.71 -15.40
N LEU A 204 -11.86 -6.63 -15.24
CA LEU A 204 -10.72 -6.30 -16.10
C LEU A 204 -9.39 -6.84 -15.57
N LEU A 205 -9.18 -6.78 -14.24
CA LEU A 205 -7.92 -7.12 -13.60
C LEU A 205 -7.95 -8.48 -12.90
N GLY A 206 -9.15 -9.06 -12.71
CA GLY A 206 -9.33 -10.35 -12.04
C GLY A 206 -9.08 -10.27 -10.52
N VAL A 207 -9.23 -9.10 -9.91
CA VAL A 207 -9.06 -8.95 -8.47
C VAL A 207 -10.17 -9.65 -7.70
N THR A 208 -9.85 -10.14 -6.52
CA THR A 208 -10.80 -10.79 -5.61
C THR A 208 -11.11 -9.94 -4.38
N ARG A 209 -10.35 -8.88 -4.18
CA ARG A 209 -10.53 -7.89 -3.13
C ARG A 209 -10.54 -6.49 -3.72
N ILE A 210 -11.25 -5.58 -3.09
CA ILE A 210 -11.31 -4.16 -3.43
C ILE A 210 -10.86 -3.36 -2.20
N GLY A 211 -9.81 -2.56 -2.37
CA GLY A 211 -9.41 -1.57 -1.39
C GLY A 211 -10.40 -0.42 -1.36
N HIS A 212 -10.82 0.00 -0.18
CA HIS A 212 -11.84 0.99 0.11
C HIS A 212 -13.25 0.58 -0.33
N GLY A 213 -13.58 0.71 -1.61
CA GLY A 213 -14.93 0.41 -2.11
C GLY A 213 -16.02 1.30 -1.51
N SER A 214 -15.67 2.50 -1.00
CA SER A 214 -16.54 3.37 -0.21
C SER A 214 -17.84 3.71 -0.92
N HIS A 215 -17.74 4.02 -2.21
CA HIS A 215 -18.90 4.38 -3.04
C HIS A 215 -19.75 3.19 -3.51
N ILE A 216 -19.34 1.94 -3.24
CA ILE A 216 -20.20 0.78 -3.52
C ILE A 216 -21.49 0.84 -2.70
N ALA A 217 -21.41 1.36 -1.46
CA ALA A 217 -22.57 1.49 -0.58
C ALA A 217 -23.60 2.52 -1.05
N ASP A 218 -23.18 3.49 -1.88
CA ASP A 218 -24.05 4.55 -2.42
C ASP A 218 -24.92 4.08 -3.60
N ASP A 219 -24.59 2.89 -4.17
CA ASP A 219 -25.31 2.30 -5.31
C ASP A 219 -25.80 0.90 -4.94
N THR A 220 -27.13 0.76 -4.82
CA THR A 220 -27.75 -0.51 -4.43
C THR A 220 -27.50 -1.63 -5.44
N ALA A 221 -27.33 -1.32 -6.74
CA ALA A 221 -27.02 -2.30 -7.76
C ALA A 221 -25.57 -2.77 -7.66
N ALA A 222 -24.63 -1.84 -7.39
CA ALA A 222 -23.23 -2.16 -7.15
C ALA A 222 -23.06 -3.00 -5.87
N LEU A 223 -23.76 -2.66 -4.80
CA LEU A 223 -23.75 -3.42 -3.55
C LEU A 223 -24.27 -4.85 -3.75
N ALA A 224 -25.41 -5.00 -4.45
CA ALA A 224 -25.97 -6.31 -4.77
C ALA A 224 -25.04 -7.14 -5.67
N TRP A 225 -24.39 -6.48 -6.63
CA TRP A 225 -23.40 -7.13 -7.50
C TRP A 225 -22.19 -7.60 -6.67
N ALA A 226 -21.59 -6.74 -5.82
CA ALA A 226 -20.44 -7.09 -5.01
C ALA A 226 -20.72 -8.28 -4.07
N ALA A 227 -21.89 -8.30 -3.44
CA ALA A 227 -22.35 -9.41 -2.60
C ALA A 227 -22.52 -10.71 -3.39
N HIS A 228 -23.10 -10.63 -4.61
CA HIS A 228 -23.28 -11.81 -5.47
C HIS A 228 -21.94 -12.33 -6.02
N ALA A 229 -21.02 -11.45 -6.38
CA ALA A 229 -19.70 -11.79 -6.89
C ALA A 229 -18.76 -12.34 -5.82
N GLY A 230 -19.11 -12.20 -4.53
CA GLY A 230 -18.29 -12.66 -3.41
C GLY A 230 -16.99 -11.87 -3.26
N VAL A 231 -16.98 -10.60 -3.67
CA VAL A 231 -15.81 -9.72 -3.58
C VAL A 231 -15.60 -9.31 -2.12
N ALA A 232 -14.39 -9.45 -1.62
CA ALA A 232 -14.02 -8.95 -0.30
C ALA A 232 -13.71 -7.45 -0.37
N ILE A 233 -14.21 -6.67 0.59
CA ILE A 233 -13.92 -5.24 0.71
C ILE A 233 -12.93 -5.02 1.85
N GLU A 234 -11.83 -4.35 1.55
CA GLU A 234 -10.82 -3.92 2.52
C GLU A 234 -11.26 -2.55 3.07
N VAL A 235 -12.03 -2.56 4.16
CA VAL A 235 -12.67 -1.36 4.70
C VAL A 235 -11.64 -0.49 5.44
N CYS A 236 -11.60 0.80 5.11
CA CYS A 236 -10.66 1.79 5.66
C CYS A 236 -11.42 2.92 6.38
N PRO A 237 -12.08 2.64 7.53
CA PRO A 237 -13.06 3.58 8.11
C PRO A 237 -12.45 4.88 8.64
N THR A 238 -11.14 4.93 8.87
CA THR A 238 -10.47 6.14 9.34
C THR A 238 -10.07 7.06 8.19
N SER A 239 -9.80 6.50 6.99
CA SER A 239 -9.37 7.30 5.85
C SER A 239 -10.53 7.73 4.93
N ASN A 240 -11.70 7.08 5.05
CA ASN A 240 -12.90 7.36 4.21
C ASN A 240 -13.92 8.29 4.88
#